data_82654e8a3590cfcd8d725425fa10adeb
#
_entry.id   82654e8a3590cfcd8d725425fa10adeb
#
_cell.length_a   1.000
_cell.length_b   1.000
_cell.length_c   1.000
_cell.angle_alpha   90.00
_cell.angle_beta   90.00
_cell.angle_gamma   90.00
#
_symmetry.space_group_name_H-M   'P 1'
#
loop_
_entity.id
_entity.type
_entity.pdbx_description
1 polymer ?
#
loop_
_entity_poly.entity_id
_entity_poly.type
_entity_poly.pdbx_seq_one_letter_code
_entity_poly.pdbx_strand_id
1 'polypeptide(L)'
;DSIARTTTLRAAAFKPGLDPTNVDTQTYLFTDDIIRQSSVTPSGWPGGSVNGQVYRYGMNTGVVNSNNPSIGGVAQVKEALVSLPTLSIVLDQASLTSSGTGIYSNPGSSGYAWEREASLELIHPPGWVDPDGNEDGFQIGCGLRIRGGFSRGPWNPKHSFRVFFRGEYL
;
A
#
# COMPACT_ATOMS: atom_id res chain seq x y z
N ASP A 1 -12.33 -22.12 2.88
CA ASP A 1 -12.71 -20.70 3.10
C ASP A 1 -12.41 -19.92 1.83
N SER A 2 -13.22 -18.92 1.50
CA SER A 2 -13.05 -18.07 0.34
C SER A 2 -12.71 -16.64 0.76
N ILE A 3 -11.84 -15.98 0.01
CA ILE A 3 -11.55 -14.55 0.19
C ILE A 3 -12.62 -13.78 -0.58
N ALA A 4 -13.42 -12.98 0.11
CA ALA A 4 -14.57 -12.26 -0.45
C ALA A 4 -14.43 -10.73 -0.35
N ARG A 5 -13.31 -10.22 0.16
CA ARG A 5 -13.02 -8.80 0.35
C ARG A 5 -11.57 -8.50 0.06
N THR A 6 -11.27 -7.25 -0.27
CA THR A 6 -9.89 -6.76 -0.39
C THR A 6 -9.12 -7.11 0.88
N THR A 7 -8.08 -7.91 0.70
CA THR A 7 -7.37 -8.59 1.80
C THR A 7 -5.92 -8.81 1.40
N THR A 8 -5.02 -8.70 2.37
CA THR A 8 -3.65 -9.16 2.24
C THR A 8 -3.44 -10.40 3.10
N LEU A 9 -2.95 -11.48 2.50
CA LEU A 9 -2.50 -12.68 3.21
C LEU A 9 -0.99 -12.68 3.35
N ARG A 10 -0.50 -13.06 4.51
CA ARG A 10 0.93 -13.27 4.77
C ARG A 10 1.15 -14.66 5.33
N ALA A 11 2.11 -15.38 4.81
CA ALA A 11 2.44 -16.73 5.23
C ALA A 11 3.95 -16.92 5.38
N ALA A 12 4.36 -17.67 6.39
CA ALA A 12 5.72 -18.16 6.56
C ALA A 12 5.69 -19.57 7.16
N ALA A 13 6.66 -20.39 6.85
CA ALA A 13 6.82 -21.71 7.42
C ALA A 13 7.89 -21.72 8.51
N PHE A 14 7.61 -22.43 9.59
CA PHE A 14 8.53 -22.60 10.73
C PHE A 14 8.74 -24.08 11.00
N LYS A 15 9.99 -24.49 11.23
CA LYS A 15 10.33 -25.83 11.65
C LYS A 15 11.42 -25.77 12.72
N PRO A 16 11.29 -26.47 13.86
CA PRO A 16 12.32 -26.49 14.89
C PRO A 16 13.70 -26.90 14.34
N GLY A 17 14.72 -26.08 14.63
CA GLY A 17 16.09 -26.29 14.19
C GLY A 17 16.42 -25.84 12.77
N LEU A 18 15.48 -25.19 12.07
CA LEU A 18 15.70 -24.51 10.79
C LEU A 18 15.32 -23.04 10.89
N ASP A 19 15.93 -22.22 10.06
CA ASP A 19 15.51 -20.82 9.89
C ASP A 19 14.11 -20.78 9.27
N PRO A 20 13.26 -19.79 9.65
CA PRO A 20 11.98 -19.58 9.01
C PRO A 20 12.14 -19.29 7.52
N THR A 21 11.12 -19.60 6.73
CA THR A 21 11.04 -19.08 5.36
C THR A 21 10.82 -17.58 5.35
N ASN A 22 11.12 -16.93 4.22
CA ASN A 22 10.63 -15.57 3.97
C ASN A 22 9.12 -15.52 4.10
N VAL A 23 8.61 -14.33 4.39
CA VAL A 23 7.17 -14.09 4.47
C VAL A 23 6.64 -13.79 3.07
N ASP A 24 5.88 -14.72 2.51
CA ASP A 24 5.12 -14.46 1.29
C ASP A 24 3.92 -13.57 1.60
N THR A 25 3.68 -12.60 0.74
CA THR A 25 2.58 -11.65 0.87
C THR A 25 1.78 -11.61 -0.43
N GLN A 26 0.50 -11.93 -0.36
CA GLN A 26 -0.42 -11.92 -1.50
C GLN A 26 -1.57 -10.95 -1.25
N THR A 27 -1.82 -10.06 -2.18
CA THR A 27 -2.89 -9.05 -2.10
C THR A 27 -4.04 -9.42 -3.04
N TYR A 28 -5.24 -9.48 -2.49
CA TYR A 28 -6.48 -9.70 -3.22
C TYR A 28 -7.28 -8.41 -3.27
N LEU A 29 -7.49 -7.87 -4.48
CA LEU A 29 -8.16 -6.59 -4.69
C LEU A 29 -9.56 -6.79 -5.25
N PHE A 30 -10.55 -6.28 -4.54
CA PHE A 30 -11.94 -6.25 -4.99
C PHE A 30 -12.34 -4.79 -5.24
N THR A 31 -12.53 -4.41 -6.48
CA THR A 31 -12.81 -3.02 -6.85
C THR A 31 -14.08 -2.48 -6.20
N ASP A 32 -15.07 -3.33 -5.96
CA ASP A 32 -16.30 -2.95 -5.23
C ASP A 32 -16.06 -2.54 -3.78
N ASP A 33 -15.09 -3.16 -3.11
CA ASP A 33 -14.68 -2.77 -1.76
C ASP A 33 -13.89 -1.46 -1.80
N ILE A 34 -12.94 -1.36 -2.74
CA ILE A 34 -12.06 -0.20 -2.86
C ILE A 34 -12.87 1.07 -3.09
N ILE A 35 -13.80 1.06 -4.05
CA ILE A 35 -14.62 2.27 -4.35
C ILE A 35 -15.57 2.66 -3.21
N ARG A 36 -15.90 1.73 -2.32
CA ARG A 36 -16.74 1.97 -1.14
C ARG A 36 -15.97 2.20 0.15
N GLN A 37 -14.63 2.28 0.06
CA GLN A 37 -13.79 2.47 1.24
C GLN A 37 -14.20 3.71 2.02
N SER A 38 -14.61 3.50 3.26
CA SER A 38 -15.11 4.54 4.16
C SER A 38 -13.99 5.49 4.60
N SER A 39 -14.36 6.75 4.85
CA SER A 39 -13.47 7.71 5.52
C SER A 39 -13.40 7.51 7.04
N VAL A 40 -14.22 6.63 7.60
CA VAL A 40 -14.14 6.27 9.02
C VAL A 40 -12.81 5.58 9.29
N THR A 41 -12.13 6.01 10.34
CA THR A 41 -10.86 5.40 10.75
C THR A 41 -11.03 3.92 11.02
N PRO A 42 -10.26 3.04 10.36
CA PRO A 42 -10.29 1.61 10.67
C PRO A 42 -9.82 1.35 12.11
N SER A 43 -10.35 0.29 12.73
CA SER A 43 -9.96 -0.09 14.08
C SER A 43 -8.44 -0.30 14.19
N GLY A 44 -7.82 0.28 15.21
CA GLY A 44 -6.37 0.22 15.44
C GLY A 44 -5.53 1.22 14.65
N TRP A 45 -6.12 1.95 13.69
CA TRP A 45 -5.42 2.96 12.91
C TRP A 45 -5.55 4.36 13.53
N PRO A 46 -4.63 5.30 13.23
CA PRO A 46 -4.70 6.66 13.79
C PRO A 46 -5.96 7.41 13.36
N GLY A 47 -6.71 7.91 14.32
CA GLY A 47 -7.82 8.85 14.08
C GLY A 47 -7.33 10.28 14.14
N GLY A 48 -7.39 10.99 13.04
CA GLY A 48 -6.93 12.39 12.97
C GLY A 48 -5.47 12.53 12.54
N SER A 49 -4.60 13.12 13.37
CA SER A 49 -3.21 13.34 13.01
C SER A 49 -2.23 12.75 14.03
N VAL A 50 -1.05 12.32 13.54
CA VAL A 50 0.10 11.95 14.37
C VAL A 50 1.28 12.82 13.94
N ASN A 51 1.90 13.51 14.85
CA ASN A 51 2.99 14.48 14.60
C ASN A 51 2.63 15.51 13.50
N GLY A 52 1.35 15.92 13.45
CA GLY A 52 0.85 16.86 12.44
C GLY A 52 0.52 16.22 11.07
N GLN A 53 0.86 14.96 10.85
CA GLN A 53 0.52 14.25 9.60
C GLN A 53 -0.89 13.70 9.65
N VAL A 54 -1.69 13.99 8.62
CA VAL A 54 -3.10 13.58 8.54
C VAL A 54 -3.24 12.28 7.77
N TYR A 55 -4.02 11.36 8.31
CA TYR A 55 -4.35 10.09 7.68
C TYR A 55 -5.73 10.16 7.04
N ARG A 56 -5.83 9.75 5.78
CA ARG A 56 -7.09 9.71 5.03
C ARG A 56 -7.31 8.31 4.49
N TYR A 57 -8.46 7.73 4.83
CA TYR A 57 -8.77 6.32 4.53
C TYR A 57 -9.78 6.17 3.39
N GLY A 58 -10.68 7.11 3.22
CA GLY A 58 -11.81 6.97 2.30
C GLY A 58 -11.49 7.30 0.86
N MET A 59 -12.27 6.72 -0.03
CA MET A 59 -12.37 7.16 -1.41
C MET A 59 -13.07 8.52 -1.51
N ASN A 60 -12.77 9.27 -2.55
CA ASN A 60 -13.47 10.53 -2.84
C ASN A 60 -14.86 10.22 -3.43
N THR A 61 -15.88 10.32 -2.58
CA THR A 61 -17.27 10.05 -2.97
C THR A 61 -17.78 11.01 -4.06
N GLY A 62 -17.26 12.23 -4.15
CA GLY A 62 -17.58 13.17 -5.21
C GLY A 62 -17.09 12.70 -6.59
N VAL A 63 -16.02 11.93 -6.63
CA VAL A 63 -15.52 11.28 -7.86
C VAL A 63 -16.27 9.98 -8.12
N VAL A 64 -16.35 9.09 -7.13
CA VAL A 64 -16.97 7.77 -7.29
C VAL A 64 -18.45 7.86 -7.68
N ASN A 65 -19.19 8.80 -7.07
CA ASN A 65 -20.63 8.97 -7.30
C ASN A 65 -20.95 10.06 -8.33
N SER A 66 -19.97 10.53 -9.10
CA SER A 66 -20.20 11.55 -10.12
C SER A 66 -21.12 11.02 -11.23
N ASN A 67 -22.08 11.82 -11.63
CA ASN A 67 -22.88 11.60 -12.85
C ASN A 67 -22.21 12.20 -14.10
N ASN A 68 -21.10 12.91 -13.94
CA ASN A 68 -20.35 13.48 -15.05
C ASN A 68 -19.19 12.55 -15.43
N PRO A 69 -19.22 11.92 -16.63
CA PRO A 69 -18.20 10.95 -17.04
C PRO A 69 -16.80 11.56 -17.22
N SER A 70 -16.70 12.89 -17.36
CA SER A 70 -15.39 13.58 -17.39
C SER A 70 -14.75 13.72 -15.99
N ILE A 71 -15.51 13.47 -14.92
CA ILE A 71 -15.03 13.57 -13.53
C ILE A 71 -14.82 12.18 -12.94
N GLY A 72 -15.72 11.22 -13.24
CA GLY A 72 -15.71 9.88 -12.67
C GLY A 72 -17.05 9.18 -12.82
N GLY A 73 -17.41 8.43 -11.80
CA GLY A 73 -18.57 7.56 -11.74
C GLY A 73 -18.15 6.15 -11.37
N VAL A 74 -19.04 5.35 -10.80
CA VAL A 74 -18.73 4.00 -10.30
C VAL A 74 -18.06 3.14 -11.38
N ALA A 75 -18.62 3.09 -12.58
CA ALA A 75 -18.09 2.27 -13.66
C ALA A 75 -16.69 2.71 -14.08
N GLN A 76 -16.50 4.01 -14.32
CA GLN A 76 -15.22 4.57 -14.76
C GLN A 76 -14.13 4.44 -13.71
N VAL A 77 -14.45 4.64 -12.42
CA VAL A 77 -13.47 4.47 -11.34
C VAL A 77 -13.06 3.00 -11.22
N LYS A 78 -14.00 2.07 -11.35
CA LYS A 78 -13.68 0.62 -11.37
C LYS A 78 -12.79 0.26 -12.56
N GLU A 79 -13.12 0.75 -13.76
CA GLU A 79 -12.32 0.56 -14.98
C GLU A 79 -10.91 1.14 -14.79
N ALA A 80 -10.79 2.36 -14.29
CA ALA A 80 -9.50 2.99 -14.02
C ALA A 80 -8.64 2.20 -13.03
N LEU A 81 -9.23 1.61 -11.99
CA LEU A 81 -8.51 0.79 -11.01
C LEU A 81 -7.92 -0.49 -11.60
N VAL A 82 -8.53 -1.04 -12.65
CA VAL A 82 -8.05 -2.27 -13.31
C VAL A 82 -7.36 -2.01 -14.64
N SER A 83 -7.20 -0.76 -15.07
CA SER A 83 -6.53 -0.42 -16.33
C SER A 83 -5.03 -0.18 -16.17
N LEU A 84 -4.55 -0.04 -14.95
CA LEU A 84 -3.14 0.22 -14.63
C LEU A 84 -2.63 -0.85 -13.65
N PRO A 85 -1.32 -1.16 -13.70
CA PRO A 85 -0.71 -2.00 -12.68
C PRO A 85 -0.86 -1.37 -11.28
N THR A 86 -1.10 -2.20 -10.28
CA THR A 86 -1.19 -1.80 -8.88
C THR A 86 0.06 -2.21 -8.13
N LEU A 87 0.65 -1.30 -7.36
CA LEU A 87 1.67 -1.62 -6.38
C LEU A 87 1.02 -1.75 -5.00
N SER A 88 1.02 -2.96 -4.47
CA SER A 88 0.64 -3.22 -3.09
C SER A 88 1.86 -3.14 -2.19
N ILE A 89 1.79 -2.31 -1.15
CA ILE A 89 2.86 -2.14 -0.16
C ILE A 89 2.31 -2.55 1.20
N VAL A 90 2.91 -3.57 1.78
CA VAL A 90 2.49 -4.13 3.07
C VAL A 90 3.65 -4.04 4.06
N LEU A 91 3.41 -3.40 5.20
CA LEU A 91 4.38 -3.26 6.27
C LEU A 91 3.67 -3.24 7.63
N ASP A 92 4.45 -3.38 8.69
CA ASP A 92 3.93 -3.23 10.05
C ASP A 92 3.31 -1.84 10.24
N GLN A 93 2.11 -1.78 10.81
CA GLN A 93 1.39 -0.54 11.00
C GLN A 93 2.15 0.47 11.86
N ALA A 94 2.81 0.01 12.94
CA ALA A 94 3.57 0.90 13.82
C ALA A 94 4.79 1.48 13.08
N SER A 95 5.38 0.72 12.17
CA SER A 95 6.45 1.17 11.28
C SER A 95 6.01 2.29 10.33
N LEU A 96 4.73 2.38 10.02
CA LEU A 96 4.15 3.46 9.22
C LEU A 96 3.67 4.63 10.07
N THR A 97 2.94 4.36 11.17
CA THR A 97 2.06 5.35 11.81
C THR A 97 2.43 5.74 13.24
N SER A 98 3.34 5.02 13.93
CA SER A 98 3.66 5.38 15.31
C SER A 98 4.32 6.75 15.41
N SER A 99 4.07 7.46 16.51
CA SER A 99 4.63 8.80 16.75
C SER A 99 6.16 8.81 16.88
N GLY A 100 6.75 7.71 17.39
CA GLY A 100 8.19 7.60 17.63
C GLY A 100 8.98 7.08 16.43
N THR A 101 8.47 6.07 15.74
CA THR A 101 9.21 5.30 14.73
C THR A 101 8.52 5.21 13.36
N GLY A 102 7.26 5.63 13.28
CA GLY A 102 6.49 5.56 12.04
C GLY A 102 7.03 6.53 11.00
N ILE A 103 7.35 6.01 9.82
CA ILE A 103 7.95 6.83 8.75
C ILE A 103 6.98 7.88 8.21
N TYR A 104 5.69 7.59 8.15
CA TYR A 104 4.68 8.53 7.69
C TYR A 104 4.40 9.62 8.74
N SER A 105 4.43 9.27 10.02
CA SER A 105 4.29 10.21 11.13
C SER A 105 5.52 11.13 11.30
N ASN A 106 6.68 10.72 10.82
CA ASN A 106 7.95 11.45 10.93
C ASN A 106 8.60 11.66 9.55
N PRO A 107 7.91 12.29 8.58
CA PRO A 107 8.35 12.32 7.20
C PRO A 107 9.62 13.15 6.97
N GLY A 108 9.99 14.02 7.91
CA GLY A 108 11.25 14.78 7.90
C GLY A 108 12.48 13.94 8.19
N SER A 109 12.30 12.79 8.82
CA SER A 109 13.39 11.89 9.18
C SER A 109 13.95 11.16 7.96
N SER A 110 15.25 10.83 8.00
CA SER A 110 15.97 10.27 6.87
C SER A 110 17.11 9.34 7.31
N GLY A 111 17.77 8.72 6.34
CA GLY A 111 18.86 7.79 6.59
C GLY A 111 18.38 6.34 6.78
N TYR A 112 19.34 5.43 6.92
CA TYR A 112 19.08 3.99 7.03
C TYR A 112 18.24 3.64 8.27
N ALA A 113 18.44 4.32 9.40
CA ALA A 113 17.66 4.11 10.62
C ALA A 113 16.15 4.39 10.44
N TRP A 114 15.77 5.08 9.36
CA TRP A 114 14.38 5.35 8.99
C TRP A 114 13.89 4.52 7.80
N GLU A 115 14.57 3.44 7.48
CA GLU A 115 14.11 2.43 6.54
C GLU A 115 13.27 1.40 7.28
N ARG A 116 12.13 1.04 6.72
CA ARG A 116 11.23 0.04 7.28
C ARG A 116 11.09 -1.10 6.32
N GLU A 117 11.17 -2.31 6.85
CA GLU A 117 10.89 -3.52 6.10
C GLU A 117 9.44 -3.51 5.61
N ALA A 118 9.26 -3.86 4.37
CA ALA A 118 7.96 -3.94 3.70
C ALA A 118 7.98 -5.07 2.66
N SER A 119 6.80 -5.55 2.31
CA SER A 119 6.58 -6.37 1.12
C SER A 119 6.00 -5.50 0.02
N LEU A 120 6.54 -5.64 -1.18
CA LEU A 120 6.09 -4.96 -2.39
C LEU A 120 5.59 -6.00 -3.38
N GLU A 121 4.37 -5.83 -3.87
CA GLU A 121 3.77 -6.68 -4.88
C GLU A 121 3.32 -5.83 -6.07
N LEU A 122 3.70 -6.23 -7.28
CA LEU A 122 3.19 -5.66 -8.52
C LEU A 122 2.08 -6.57 -9.05
N ILE A 123 0.87 -6.03 -9.13
CA ILE A 123 -0.32 -6.71 -9.62
C ILE A 123 -0.67 -6.11 -10.99
N HIS A 124 -0.62 -6.93 -12.01
CA HIS A 124 -1.00 -6.50 -13.36
C HIS A 124 -2.51 -6.45 -13.56
N PRO A 125 -2.98 -5.60 -14.49
CA PRO A 125 -4.37 -5.62 -14.92
C PRO A 125 -4.78 -6.99 -15.48
N PRO A 126 -6.06 -7.37 -15.36
CA PRO A 126 -6.57 -8.59 -15.98
C PRO A 126 -6.26 -8.63 -17.49
N GLY A 127 -5.70 -9.73 -17.97
CA GLY A 127 -5.31 -9.90 -19.37
C GLY A 127 -4.04 -9.16 -19.79
N TRP A 128 -3.30 -8.60 -18.84
CA TRP A 128 -1.98 -8.05 -19.12
C TRP A 128 -1.01 -9.19 -19.48
N VAL A 129 -0.28 -9.00 -20.57
CA VAL A 129 0.85 -9.84 -20.97
C VAL A 129 2.01 -8.89 -21.22
N ASP A 130 3.13 -9.08 -20.54
CA ASP A 130 4.29 -8.26 -20.79
C ASP A 130 4.93 -8.58 -22.17
N PRO A 131 5.80 -7.72 -22.70
CA PRO A 131 6.46 -7.95 -23.99
C PRO A 131 7.27 -9.27 -24.06
N ASP A 132 7.68 -9.81 -22.92
CA ASP A 132 8.44 -11.06 -22.82
C ASP A 132 7.52 -12.29 -22.65
N GLY A 133 6.19 -12.08 -22.64
CA GLY A 133 5.18 -13.14 -22.55
C GLY A 133 4.89 -13.65 -21.15
N ASN A 134 5.39 -12.97 -20.11
CA ASN A 134 5.06 -13.28 -18.72
C ASN A 134 3.77 -12.58 -18.31
N GLU A 135 2.88 -13.32 -17.65
CA GLU A 135 1.64 -12.78 -17.09
C GLU A 135 1.83 -12.37 -15.61
N ASP A 136 2.95 -12.77 -15.03
CA ASP A 136 3.19 -12.65 -13.60
C ASP A 136 3.74 -11.27 -13.24
N GLY A 137 3.16 -10.68 -12.20
CA GLY A 137 3.77 -9.59 -11.47
C GLY A 137 4.99 -10.07 -10.67
N PHE A 138 5.40 -9.31 -9.69
CA PHE A 138 6.41 -9.76 -8.72
C PHE A 138 5.94 -9.47 -7.30
N GLN A 139 6.44 -10.27 -6.38
CA GLN A 139 6.34 -10.04 -4.94
C GLN A 139 7.75 -10.13 -4.35
N ILE A 140 8.17 -9.13 -3.58
CA ILE A 140 9.53 -9.03 -3.07
C ILE A 140 9.57 -8.27 -1.74
N GLY A 141 10.46 -8.69 -0.83
CA GLY A 141 10.83 -7.91 0.35
C GLY A 141 11.62 -6.66 -0.03
N CYS A 142 11.40 -5.56 0.67
CA CYS A 142 12.10 -4.30 0.40
C CYS A 142 12.18 -3.42 1.64
N GLY A 143 13.08 -2.43 1.60
CA GLY A 143 13.07 -1.31 2.52
C GLY A 143 12.24 -0.16 1.99
N LEU A 144 11.52 0.52 2.86
CA LEU A 144 10.66 1.65 2.51
C LEU A 144 11.03 2.90 3.32
N ARG A 145 11.18 4.04 2.65
CA ARG A 145 11.37 5.37 3.28
C ARG A 145 10.45 6.40 2.64
N ILE A 146 10.15 7.46 3.38
CA ILE A 146 9.56 8.66 2.78
C ILE A 146 10.59 9.37 1.90
N ARG A 147 10.17 9.77 0.70
CA ARG A 147 10.95 10.54 -0.23
C ARG A 147 10.39 11.97 -0.40
N GLY A 148 11.28 12.88 -0.76
CA GLY A 148 10.94 14.27 -1.07
C GLY A 148 11.68 15.25 -0.17
N GLY A 149 11.48 16.51 -0.41
CA GLY A 149 11.88 17.64 0.43
C GLY A 149 10.62 18.36 0.88
N PHE A 150 10.22 19.38 0.13
CA PHE A 150 8.99 20.15 0.37
C PHE A 150 7.72 19.27 0.48
N SER A 151 7.58 18.23 -0.34
CA SER A 151 6.45 17.31 -0.35
C SER A 151 6.28 16.45 0.90
N ARG A 152 7.20 16.51 1.87
CA ARG A 152 7.09 15.82 3.18
C ARG A 152 6.25 16.58 4.20
N GLY A 153 5.87 17.82 3.90
CA GLY A 153 5.07 18.62 4.81
C GLY A 153 3.63 18.15 4.96
N PRO A 154 2.97 18.50 6.08
CA PRO A 154 1.62 18.04 6.40
C PRO A 154 0.53 18.57 5.43
N TRP A 155 0.83 19.59 4.66
CA TRP A 155 -0.03 20.07 3.58
C TRP A 155 -0.17 19.10 2.42
N ASN A 156 0.77 18.15 2.27
CA ASN A 156 0.70 17.09 1.28
C ASN A 156 0.31 15.77 1.95
N PRO A 157 -0.97 15.38 1.93
CA PRO A 157 -1.45 14.20 2.64
C PRO A 157 -1.06 12.88 1.96
N LYS A 158 -0.32 12.92 0.85
CA LYS A 158 0.18 11.76 0.13
C LYS A 158 1.69 11.89 -0.07
N HIS A 159 2.46 11.40 0.91
CA HIS A 159 3.91 11.38 0.80
C HIS A 159 4.38 10.35 -0.22
N SER A 160 5.40 10.70 -0.99
CA SER A 160 6.07 9.74 -1.89
C SER A 160 6.95 8.79 -1.10
N PHE A 161 7.01 7.55 -1.55
CA PHE A 161 7.90 6.54 -1.02
C PHE A 161 9.14 6.36 -1.90
N ARG A 162 10.22 5.90 -1.29
CA ARG A 162 11.39 5.33 -1.95
C ARG A 162 11.52 3.89 -1.51
N VAL A 163 11.63 3.00 -2.47
CA VAL A 163 11.84 1.57 -2.26
C VAL A 163 13.33 1.26 -2.39
N PHE A 164 13.84 0.37 -1.56
CA PHE A 164 15.21 -0.13 -1.56
C PHE A 164 15.19 -1.66 -1.64
N PHE A 165 15.77 -2.19 -2.69
CA PHE A 165 15.98 -3.62 -2.84
C PHE A 165 17.35 -3.97 -2.29
N ARG A 166 17.38 -4.67 -1.17
CA ARG A 166 18.62 -5.08 -0.48
C ARG A 166 18.54 -6.55 -0.12
N GLY A 167 19.69 -7.22 -0.13
CA GLY A 167 19.78 -8.64 0.23
C GLY A 167 19.26 -8.98 1.63
N GLU A 168 19.24 -8.03 2.54
CA GLU A 168 18.70 -8.21 3.90
C GLU A 168 17.17 -8.31 3.98
N TYR A 169 16.45 -7.97 2.90
CA TYR A 169 14.99 -8.07 2.80
C TYR A 169 14.52 -9.21 1.88
N LEU A 170 15.47 -9.91 1.23
CA LEU A 170 15.18 -10.95 0.25
C LEU A 170 15.16 -12.35 0.86
#